data_50e8e6840a08f52dbd3f97def2e051a0
#
_entry.id   50e8e6840a08f52dbd3f97def2e051a0
#
_cell.length_a   1.000
_cell.length_b   1.000
_cell.length_c   1.000
_cell.angle_alpha   90.00
_cell.angle_beta   90.00
_cell.angle_gamma   90.00
#
_symmetry.space_group_name_H-M   'P 1'
#
loop_
_entity.id
_entity.type
_entity.pdbx_description
1 polymer ?
#
loop_
_entity_poly.entity_id
_entity_poly.type
_entity_poly.pdbx_seq_one_letter_code
_entity_poly.pdbx_strand_id
1 'polypeptide(L)'
;MKTTVLPDTLTSNGNAFDLSNETFGELRDSKSLLGDIAALHERFAEDGYLLLRGYLDKEKVLAARRELIGKLDEIGLIDRSEPIMESIFSGDTSGISATDRQEFARNLRTGPALSEVCFSGRVMEFFEQFFGDEVLHLDYIWVRNVRRGAATGCHFDWVYMGRGTPKLMTAWIPQGAVPLADGPLAILQGSHKWHELQNTYGKIDVDKDKDKNPYGGGWLTKNPNQPQQRYGGRWLTTEFEPGDLLVFGMFTLHCAIDNESPENRIRLSTDTRYQLASEPADERWIGDDPFGHGMM
;
A
#
# COMPACT_ATOMS: atom_id res chain seq x y z
N MET A 1 -24.29 -5.19 -2.14
CA MET A 1 -22.84 -5.42 -2.20
C MET A 1 -22.59 -6.42 -3.33
N LYS A 2 -21.68 -6.11 -4.27
CA LYS A 2 -21.23 -7.15 -5.22
C LYS A 2 -20.34 -8.10 -4.41
N THR A 3 -20.69 -9.36 -4.37
CA THR A 3 -19.79 -10.38 -3.80
C THR A 3 -18.66 -10.58 -4.79
N THR A 4 -17.43 -10.37 -4.36
CA THR A 4 -16.24 -10.61 -5.18
C THR A 4 -16.17 -12.10 -5.51
N VAL A 5 -16.22 -12.44 -6.80
CA VAL A 5 -16.03 -13.82 -7.24
C VAL A 5 -14.54 -14.08 -7.27
N LEU A 6 -14.06 -14.95 -6.38
CA LEU A 6 -12.64 -15.33 -6.38
C LEU A 6 -12.32 -16.14 -7.65
N PRO A 7 -11.18 -15.89 -8.30
CA PRO A 7 -10.67 -16.75 -9.35
C PRO A 7 -10.21 -18.09 -8.77
N ASP A 8 -9.97 -19.08 -9.62
CA ASP A 8 -9.51 -20.41 -9.17
C ASP A 8 -8.16 -20.38 -8.45
N THR A 9 -7.32 -19.38 -8.74
CA THR A 9 -6.00 -19.24 -8.14
C THR A 9 -5.65 -17.76 -7.97
N LEU A 10 -5.08 -17.42 -6.81
CA LEU A 10 -4.39 -16.16 -6.54
C LEU A 10 -2.99 -16.50 -6.02
N THR A 11 -1.99 -15.76 -6.44
CA THR A 11 -0.60 -15.97 -6.04
C THR A 11 0.02 -14.69 -5.47
N SER A 12 1.06 -14.85 -4.67
CA SER A 12 1.97 -13.76 -4.29
C SER A 12 3.41 -14.25 -4.43
N ASN A 13 4.20 -13.55 -5.23
CA ASN A 13 5.56 -13.99 -5.62
C ASN A 13 5.58 -15.46 -6.11
N GLY A 14 4.59 -15.85 -6.91
CA GLY A 14 4.44 -17.19 -7.47
C GLY A 14 3.96 -18.27 -6.49
N ASN A 15 3.67 -17.92 -5.23
CA ASN A 15 3.14 -18.86 -4.25
C ASN A 15 1.62 -18.73 -4.16
N ALA A 16 0.89 -19.83 -4.43
CA ALA A 16 -0.56 -19.83 -4.39
C ALA A 16 -1.09 -19.68 -2.96
N PHE A 17 -2.12 -18.83 -2.80
CA PHE A 17 -2.92 -18.80 -1.58
C PHE A 17 -3.83 -20.02 -1.51
N ASP A 18 -4.09 -20.51 -0.30
CA ASP A 18 -5.23 -21.38 -0.06
C ASP A 18 -6.48 -20.50 0.02
N LEU A 19 -7.36 -20.63 -0.98
CA LEU A 19 -8.57 -19.83 -1.11
C LEU A 19 -9.78 -20.40 -0.36
N SER A 20 -9.56 -21.37 0.55
CA SER A 20 -10.63 -21.85 1.43
C SER A 20 -11.14 -20.74 2.37
N ASN A 21 -12.38 -20.84 2.81
CA ASN A 21 -12.98 -19.84 3.71
C ASN A 21 -12.27 -19.74 5.08
N GLU A 22 -11.52 -20.76 5.46
CA GLU A 22 -10.74 -20.80 6.71
C GLU A 22 -9.46 -19.98 6.61
N THR A 23 -8.91 -19.80 5.41
CA THR A 23 -7.58 -19.25 5.16
C THR A 23 -7.60 -17.96 4.35
N PHE A 24 -8.68 -17.71 3.60
CA PHE A 24 -8.81 -16.55 2.72
C PHE A 24 -10.20 -15.90 2.86
N GLY A 25 -10.29 -14.61 2.55
CA GLY A 25 -11.56 -13.89 2.63
C GLY A 25 -11.50 -12.46 2.10
N GLU A 26 -12.62 -11.76 2.27
CA GLU A 26 -12.77 -10.38 1.82
C GLU A 26 -12.52 -9.41 2.97
N LEU A 27 -11.91 -8.26 2.66
CA LEU A 27 -11.75 -7.13 3.58
C LEU A 27 -13.13 -6.60 3.99
N ARG A 28 -13.30 -6.37 5.29
CA ARG A 28 -14.56 -5.86 5.87
C ARG A 28 -14.65 -4.36 5.68
N ASP A 29 -15.73 -3.91 5.05
CA ASP A 29 -16.01 -2.47 4.87
C ASP A 29 -16.37 -1.80 6.19
N SER A 30 -15.70 -0.71 6.50
CA SER A 30 -15.91 0.12 7.70
C SER A 30 -16.63 1.43 7.39
N LYS A 31 -17.06 1.68 6.15
CA LYS A 31 -17.72 2.93 5.74
C LYS A 31 -18.95 3.27 6.59
N SER A 32 -19.73 2.27 7.00
CA SER A 32 -20.91 2.48 7.83
C SER A 32 -20.61 3.01 9.22
N LEU A 33 -19.34 2.98 9.66
CA LEU A 33 -18.88 3.49 10.94
C LEU A 33 -18.39 4.94 10.87
N LEU A 34 -18.35 5.54 9.66
CA LEU A 34 -17.99 6.95 9.50
C LEU A 34 -18.97 7.83 10.30
N GLY A 35 -18.42 8.70 11.15
CA GLY A 35 -19.19 9.51 12.09
C GLY A 35 -19.26 8.94 13.53
N ASP A 36 -18.85 7.68 13.73
CA ASP A 36 -18.67 7.08 15.06
C ASP A 36 -17.19 6.69 15.24
N ILE A 37 -16.41 7.62 15.81
CA ILE A 37 -14.96 7.45 15.99
C ILE A 37 -14.65 6.31 16.96
N ALA A 38 -15.47 6.11 17.99
CA ALA A 38 -15.27 5.01 18.94
C ALA A 38 -15.44 3.65 18.25
N ALA A 39 -16.47 3.50 17.42
CA ALA A 39 -16.66 2.28 16.62
C ALA A 39 -15.54 2.06 15.59
N LEU A 40 -14.97 3.11 14.98
CA LEU A 40 -13.80 3.00 14.11
C LEU A 40 -12.56 2.53 14.88
N HIS A 41 -12.31 3.04 16.08
CA HIS A 41 -11.22 2.59 16.94
C HIS A 41 -11.38 1.13 17.37
N GLU A 42 -12.59 0.71 17.76
CA GLU A 42 -12.88 -0.68 18.09
C GLU A 42 -12.63 -1.61 16.88
N ARG A 43 -13.11 -1.22 15.70
CA ARG A 43 -12.89 -1.94 14.45
C ARG A 43 -11.40 -2.05 14.11
N PHE A 44 -10.66 -0.95 14.23
CA PHE A 44 -9.22 -0.94 13.98
C PHE A 44 -8.46 -1.82 14.99
N ALA A 45 -8.82 -1.77 16.26
CA ALA A 45 -8.24 -2.63 17.28
C ALA A 45 -8.57 -4.12 17.07
N GLU A 46 -9.75 -4.42 16.52
CA GLU A 46 -10.17 -5.77 16.16
C GLU A 46 -9.39 -6.31 14.94
N ASP A 47 -9.43 -5.57 13.84
CA ASP A 47 -9.01 -6.03 12.51
C ASP A 47 -7.58 -5.65 12.14
N GLY A 48 -7.03 -4.54 12.71
CA GLY A 48 -5.73 -3.97 12.37
C GLY A 48 -5.76 -3.11 11.11
N TYR A 49 -6.94 -2.92 10.52
CA TYR A 49 -7.16 -2.09 9.33
C TYR A 49 -8.58 -1.51 9.31
N LEU A 50 -8.77 -0.52 8.43
CA LEU A 50 -10.09 0.01 8.05
C LEU A 50 -10.16 0.11 6.53
N LEU A 51 -11.17 -0.48 5.92
CA LEU A 51 -11.51 -0.25 4.51
C LEU A 51 -12.67 0.73 4.45
N LEU A 52 -12.48 1.85 3.76
CA LEU A 52 -13.49 2.91 3.60
C LEU A 52 -13.84 3.03 2.11
N ARG A 53 -14.90 2.36 1.68
CA ARG A 53 -15.33 2.34 0.29
C ARG A 53 -15.81 3.70 -0.19
N GLY A 54 -15.25 4.19 -1.31
CA GLY A 54 -15.63 5.45 -1.94
C GLY A 54 -15.57 6.64 -0.98
N TYR A 55 -14.60 6.64 -0.08
CA TYR A 55 -14.44 7.72 0.91
C TYR A 55 -13.76 8.96 0.32
N LEU A 56 -12.73 8.75 -0.51
CA LEU A 56 -12.02 9.83 -1.18
C LEU A 56 -12.80 10.34 -2.38
N ASP A 57 -12.50 11.57 -2.80
CA ASP A 57 -13.05 12.15 -4.03
C ASP A 57 -12.51 11.40 -5.25
N LYS A 58 -13.39 10.69 -5.93
CA LYS A 58 -13.07 9.87 -7.11
C LYS A 58 -12.42 10.69 -8.23
N GLU A 59 -12.91 11.89 -8.48
CA GLU A 59 -12.39 12.74 -9.57
C GLU A 59 -10.97 13.22 -9.26
N LYS A 60 -10.67 13.55 -8.00
CA LYS A 60 -9.32 13.89 -7.56
C LYS A 60 -8.39 12.69 -7.68
N VAL A 61 -8.81 11.50 -7.28
CA VAL A 61 -8.03 10.25 -7.46
C VAL A 61 -7.76 9.98 -8.94
N LEU A 62 -8.75 10.17 -9.82
CA LEU A 62 -8.57 10.00 -11.27
C LEU A 62 -7.68 11.09 -11.88
N ALA A 63 -7.67 12.30 -11.33
CA ALA A 63 -6.72 13.35 -11.74
C ALA A 63 -5.28 12.96 -11.34
N ALA A 64 -5.06 12.46 -10.13
CA ALA A 64 -3.76 11.93 -9.70
C ALA A 64 -3.32 10.72 -10.56
N ARG A 65 -4.24 9.81 -10.89
CA ARG A 65 -3.98 8.72 -11.85
C ARG A 65 -3.48 9.24 -13.19
N ARG A 66 -4.16 10.24 -13.75
CA ARG A 66 -3.77 10.84 -15.04
C ARG A 66 -2.37 11.46 -14.98
N GLU A 67 -2.05 12.14 -13.88
CA GLU A 67 -0.72 12.71 -13.65
C GLU A 67 0.35 11.61 -13.59
N LEU A 68 0.12 10.52 -12.86
CA LEU A 68 1.04 9.39 -12.78
C LEU A 68 1.23 8.69 -14.14
N ILE A 69 0.14 8.43 -14.87
CA ILE A 69 0.20 7.80 -16.19
C ILE A 69 0.96 8.69 -17.18
N GLY A 70 0.75 10.02 -17.14
CA GLY A 70 1.49 10.96 -17.98
C GLY A 70 3.00 10.83 -17.81
N LYS A 71 3.48 10.72 -16.56
CA LYS A 71 4.91 10.52 -16.25
C LYS A 71 5.43 9.15 -16.71
N LEU A 72 4.62 8.10 -16.62
CA LEU A 72 4.98 6.78 -17.15
C LEU A 72 5.04 6.79 -18.68
N ASP A 73 4.14 7.55 -19.32
CA ASP A 73 4.07 7.69 -20.76
C ASP A 73 5.27 8.49 -21.33
N GLU A 74 5.73 9.52 -20.63
CA GLU A 74 6.92 10.31 -21.00
C GLU A 74 8.18 9.45 -21.17
N ILE A 75 8.28 8.35 -20.43
CA ILE A 75 9.40 7.41 -20.51
C ILE A 75 9.06 6.13 -21.32
N GLY A 76 7.94 6.13 -22.06
CA GLY A 76 7.57 5.07 -22.99
C GLY A 76 7.00 3.80 -22.35
N LEU A 77 6.60 3.83 -21.09
CA LEU A 77 6.04 2.65 -20.41
C LEU A 77 4.58 2.36 -20.77
N ILE A 78 3.87 3.32 -21.37
CA ILE A 78 2.44 3.20 -21.69
C ILE A 78 2.26 2.87 -23.16
N ASP A 79 1.44 1.86 -23.45
CA ASP A 79 0.99 1.55 -24.79
C ASP A 79 -0.05 2.56 -25.25
N ARG A 80 0.35 3.44 -26.19
CA ARG A 80 -0.51 4.50 -26.74
C ARG A 80 -1.53 4.01 -27.75
N SER A 81 -1.50 2.73 -28.14
CA SER A 81 -2.53 2.14 -28.98
C SER A 81 -3.82 1.84 -28.22
N GLU A 82 -3.75 1.82 -26.87
CA GLU A 82 -4.86 1.62 -25.97
C GLU A 82 -5.28 2.95 -25.27
N PRO A 83 -6.48 3.03 -24.71
CA PRO A 83 -6.89 4.20 -23.95
C PRO A 83 -5.91 4.46 -22.79
N ILE A 84 -5.31 5.65 -22.76
CA ILE A 84 -4.20 5.97 -21.84
C ILE A 84 -4.55 5.71 -20.36
N MET A 85 -5.80 5.91 -19.98
CA MET A 85 -6.27 5.69 -18.60
C MET A 85 -6.33 4.21 -18.20
N GLU A 86 -6.23 3.28 -19.15
CA GLU A 86 -6.11 1.85 -18.86
C GLU A 86 -4.70 1.48 -18.38
N SER A 87 -3.71 2.36 -18.59
CA SER A 87 -2.31 2.14 -18.17
C SER A 87 -1.73 0.80 -18.62
N ILE A 88 -1.97 0.44 -19.88
CA ILE A 88 -1.42 -0.79 -20.47
C ILE A 88 0.09 -0.62 -20.64
N PHE A 89 0.85 -1.63 -20.22
CA PHE A 89 2.31 -1.62 -20.35
C PHE A 89 2.74 -1.86 -21.80
N SER A 90 3.60 -0.97 -22.33
CA SER A 90 4.10 -1.05 -23.71
C SER A 90 4.97 -2.27 -24.00
N GLY A 91 5.47 -2.97 -22.98
CA GLY A 91 6.46 -4.03 -23.12
C GLY A 91 7.92 -3.51 -23.16
N ASP A 92 8.13 -2.21 -23.28
CA ASP A 92 9.45 -1.58 -23.38
C ASP A 92 9.84 -0.85 -22.08
N THR A 93 11.07 -1.07 -21.64
CA THR A 93 11.70 -0.38 -20.49
C THR A 93 12.97 0.37 -20.90
N SER A 94 13.28 0.46 -22.19
CA SER A 94 14.51 1.08 -22.69
C SER A 94 14.61 2.58 -22.37
N GLY A 95 13.46 3.27 -22.20
CA GLY A 95 13.40 4.65 -21.78
C GLY A 95 13.88 4.91 -20.34
N ILE A 96 14.10 3.86 -19.54
CA ILE A 96 14.61 3.97 -18.18
C ILE A 96 16.09 3.65 -18.14
N SER A 97 16.95 4.66 -18.24
CA SER A 97 18.38 4.49 -17.99
C SER A 97 18.67 4.29 -16.51
N ALA A 98 19.85 3.78 -16.16
CA ALA A 98 20.25 3.63 -14.74
C ALA A 98 20.44 4.98 -14.05
N THR A 99 20.83 6.02 -14.78
CA THR A 99 21.05 7.38 -14.26
C THR A 99 19.73 8.10 -14.00
N ASP A 100 18.75 7.88 -14.86
CA ASP A 100 17.46 8.59 -14.80
C ASP A 100 16.49 7.95 -13.81
N ARG A 101 16.77 6.74 -13.33
CA ARG A 101 15.86 5.99 -12.42
C ARG A 101 15.60 6.72 -11.11
N GLN A 102 16.60 7.36 -10.52
CA GLN A 102 16.42 8.07 -9.26
C GLN A 102 15.65 9.37 -9.47
N GLU A 103 15.99 10.12 -10.50
CA GLU A 103 15.27 11.32 -10.89
C GLU A 103 13.83 11.01 -11.28
N PHE A 104 13.62 9.97 -12.09
CA PHE A 104 12.28 9.50 -12.44
C PHE A 104 11.48 9.08 -11.18
N ALA A 105 12.08 8.31 -10.27
CA ALA A 105 11.42 7.90 -9.04
C ALA A 105 11.06 9.11 -8.16
N ARG A 106 11.90 10.16 -8.14
CA ARG A 106 11.61 11.43 -7.46
C ARG A 106 10.46 12.15 -8.16
N ASN A 107 10.51 12.30 -9.48
CA ASN A 107 9.46 12.94 -10.26
C ASN A 107 8.12 12.21 -10.12
N LEU A 108 8.13 10.87 -10.15
CA LEU A 108 6.90 10.07 -10.08
C LEU A 108 6.10 10.32 -8.80
N ARG A 109 6.76 10.57 -7.65
CA ARG A 109 6.10 10.79 -6.36
C ARG A 109 5.72 12.24 -6.06
N THR A 110 5.93 13.17 -6.98
CA THR A 110 5.58 14.59 -6.85
C THR A 110 4.43 14.94 -7.76
N GLY A 111 3.86 16.11 -7.60
CA GLY A 111 2.85 16.66 -8.49
C GLY A 111 1.58 17.12 -7.77
N PRO A 112 0.90 18.14 -8.32
CA PRO A 112 -0.20 18.80 -7.62
C PRO A 112 -1.42 17.91 -7.40
N ALA A 113 -1.79 17.09 -8.39
CA ALA A 113 -2.96 16.21 -8.25
C ALA A 113 -2.68 15.06 -7.27
N LEU A 114 -1.46 14.53 -7.29
CA LEU A 114 -1.03 13.49 -6.36
C LEU A 114 -0.97 14.03 -4.92
N SER A 115 -0.37 15.21 -4.72
CA SER A 115 -0.29 15.88 -3.41
C SER A 115 -1.67 16.22 -2.86
N GLU A 116 -2.60 16.66 -3.72
CA GLU A 116 -3.99 16.95 -3.34
C GLU A 116 -4.68 15.72 -2.73
N VAL A 117 -4.47 14.54 -3.30
CA VAL A 117 -5.07 13.30 -2.81
C VAL A 117 -4.38 12.79 -1.54
N CYS A 118 -3.06 12.93 -1.45
CA CYS A 118 -2.29 12.32 -0.37
C CYS A 118 -2.09 13.24 0.84
N PHE A 119 -2.14 14.58 0.66
CA PHE A 119 -1.75 15.51 1.72
C PHE A 119 -2.82 16.56 2.04
N SER A 120 -4.02 16.42 1.49
CA SER A 120 -5.10 17.37 1.76
C SER A 120 -6.49 16.74 1.72
N GLY A 121 -7.52 17.54 2.03
CA GLY A 121 -8.92 17.15 1.93
C GLY A 121 -9.29 15.92 2.74
N ARG A 122 -10.04 15.01 2.12
CA ARG A 122 -10.69 13.89 2.80
C ARG A 122 -9.72 12.96 3.55
N VAL A 123 -8.51 12.75 3.06
CA VAL A 123 -7.56 11.89 3.75
C VAL A 123 -7.07 12.53 5.05
N MET A 124 -6.75 13.83 5.04
CA MET A 124 -6.37 14.56 6.25
C MET A 124 -7.53 14.66 7.24
N GLU A 125 -8.74 15.01 6.74
CA GLU A 125 -9.97 15.04 7.53
C GLU A 125 -10.21 13.72 8.28
N PHE A 126 -9.97 12.57 7.61
CA PHE A 126 -10.09 11.26 8.24
C PHE A 126 -9.12 11.11 9.41
N PHE A 127 -7.84 11.39 9.21
CA PHE A 127 -6.84 11.19 10.26
C PHE A 127 -6.98 12.20 11.39
N GLU A 128 -7.34 13.46 11.13
CA GLU A 128 -7.66 14.46 12.16
C GLU A 128 -8.83 14.00 13.04
N GLN A 129 -9.89 13.48 12.43
CA GLN A 129 -11.02 12.92 13.18
C GLN A 129 -10.65 11.65 13.92
N PHE A 130 -9.89 10.74 13.29
CA PHE A 130 -9.51 9.47 13.86
C PHE A 130 -8.54 9.63 15.04
N PHE A 131 -7.56 10.51 14.94
CA PHE A 131 -6.61 10.79 16.02
C PHE A 131 -7.15 11.80 17.04
N GLY A 132 -8.10 12.64 16.65
CA GLY A 132 -8.71 13.66 17.51
C GLY A 132 -7.83 14.88 17.80
N ASP A 133 -6.74 15.07 17.07
CA ASP A 133 -5.78 16.17 17.22
C ASP A 133 -5.05 16.44 15.90
N GLU A 134 -4.12 17.41 15.90
CA GLU A 134 -3.30 17.78 14.75
C GLU A 134 -2.51 16.60 14.19
N VAL A 135 -2.53 16.47 12.88
CA VAL A 135 -1.93 15.36 12.13
C VAL A 135 -0.69 15.80 11.35
N LEU A 136 0.37 15.02 11.49
CA LEU A 136 1.55 15.07 10.64
C LEU A 136 1.46 13.93 9.63
N HIS A 137 1.62 14.23 8.34
CA HIS A 137 1.91 13.24 7.32
C HIS A 137 3.42 13.14 7.07
N LEU A 138 3.89 11.97 6.64
CA LEU A 138 5.22 11.89 6.06
C LEU A 138 5.18 12.52 4.65
N ASP A 139 6.24 13.26 4.28
CA ASP A 139 6.32 13.99 3.01
C ASP A 139 6.71 13.10 1.82
N TYR A 140 6.85 11.81 2.06
CA TYR A 140 7.19 10.82 1.05
C TYR A 140 5.95 10.03 0.59
N ILE A 141 5.69 10.02 -0.71
CA ILE A 141 4.64 9.20 -1.32
C ILE A 141 5.27 7.99 -1.98
N TRP A 142 4.89 6.79 -1.51
CA TRP A 142 5.29 5.54 -2.17
C TRP A 142 4.36 5.26 -3.34
N VAL A 143 4.79 5.62 -4.55
CA VAL A 143 4.07 5.30 -5.78
C VAL A 143 4.39 3.87 -6.20
N ARG A 144 3.36 3.05 -6.29
CA ARG A 144 3.47 1.66 -6.74
C ARG A 144 2.96 1.55 -8.18
N ASN A 145 3.88 1.30 -9.10
CA ASN A 145 3.59 0.96 -10.48
C ASN A 145 3.93 -0.51 -10.69
N VAL A 146 2.96 -1.38 -10.47
CA VAL A 146 3.17 -2.83 -10.44
C VAL A 146 2.80 -3.43 -11.79
N ARG A 147 3.80 -3.91 -12.52
CA ARG A 147 3.63 -4.58 -13.81
C ARG A 147 3.29 -6.05 -13.61
N ARG A 148 2.79 -6.68 -14.66
CA ARG A 148 2.48 -8.10 -14.67
C ARG A 148 3.68 -8.94 -14.20
N GLY A 149 3.40 -9.97 -13.39
CA GLY A 149 4.39 -10.86 -12.78
C GLY A 149 5.11 -10.29 -11.55
N ALA A 150 4.70 -9.12 -11.04
CA ALA A 150 5.32 -8.52 -9.87
C ALA A 150 4.37 -8.46 -8.68
N ALA A 151 4.92 -8.66 -7.48
CA ALA A 151 4.26 -8.45 -6.20
C ALA A 151 5.25 -8.02 -5.13
N THR A 152 4.74 -7.45 -4.04
CA THR A 152 5.50 -7.16 -2.83
C THR A 152 5.35 -8.32 -1.85
N GLY A 153 6.47 -8.80 -1.28
CA GLY A 153 6.46 -9.86 -0.27
C GLY A 153 5.85 -9.44 1.05
N CYS A 154 5.60 -10.40 1.92
CA CYS A 154 4.99 -10.18 3.24
C CYS A 154 5.89 -9.34 4.13
N HIS A 155 5.38 -8.23 4.69
CA HIS A 155 6.16 -7.35 5.55
C HIS A 155 5.28 -6.55 6.52
N PHE A 156 5.94 -6.01 7.55
CA PHE A 156 5.47 -4.90 8.36
C PHE A 156 6.06 -3.60 7.81
N ASP A 157 5.27 -2.55 7.75
CA ASP A 157 5.80 -1.21 7.42
C ASP A 157 6.80 -0.72 8.46
N TRP A 158 6.65 -1.15 9.71
CA TRP A 158 7.51 -0.78 10.82
C TRP A 158 9.01 -1.00 10.56
N VAL A 159 9.40 -2.06 9.86
CA VAL A 159 10.81 -2.35 9.59
C VAL A 159 11.50 -1.34 8.67
N TYR A 160 10.70 -0.57 7.92
CA TYR A 160 11.17 0.49 7.01
C TYR A 160 11.20 1.87 7.66
N MET A 161 10.30 2.14 8.61
CA MET A 161 10.09 3.48 9.17
C MET A 161 9.93 3.48 10.70
N GLY A 162 10.61 2.55 11.36
CA GLY A 162 10.53 2.33 12.81
C GLY A 162 11.37 3.27 13.68
N ARG A 163 11.82 4.44 13.16
CA ARG A 163 12.61 5.39 13.94
C ARG A 163 11.77 6.51 14.57
N GLY A 164 10.46 6.49 14.32
CA GLY A 164 9.47 7.39 14.92
C GLY A 164 8.50 6.67 15.82
N THR A 165 7.23 7.10 15.80
CA THR A 165 6.18 6.51 16.61
C THR A 165 5.63 5.21 16.02
N PRO A 166 5.39 4.16 16.83
CA PRO A 166 4.69 2.96 16.37
C PRO A 166 3.19 3.18 16.11
N LYS A 167 2.65 4.35 16.47
CA LYS A 167 1.26 4.74 16.20
C LYS A 167 1.05 5.32 14.79
N LEU A 168 2.13 5.41 14.00
CA LEU A 168 2.07 5.76 12.58
C LEU A 168 1.12 4.83 11.83
N MET A 169 0.31 5.35 10.93
CA MET A 169 -0.65 4.58 10.14
C MET A 169 -0.41 4.78 8.65
N THR A 170 -0.57 3.72 7.88
CA THR A 170 -0.50 3.75 6.42
C THR A 170 -1.89 3.99 5.83
N ALA A 171 -1.99 4.92 4.89
CA ALA A 171 -3.11 5.02 3.96
C ALA A 171 -2.67 4.48 2.59
N TRP A 172 -3.26 3.39 2.15
CA TRP A 172 -3.10 2.85 0.81
C TRP A 172 -4.28 3.29 -0.06
N ILE A 173 -3.99 3.93 -1.19
CA ILE A 173 -4.98 4.54 -2.08
C ILE A 173 -4.83 3.94 -3.47
N PRO A 174 -5.84 3.20 -3.98
CA PRO A 174 -5.85 2.75 -5.36
C PRO A 174 -6.00 3.94 -6.30
N GLN A 175 -5.07 4.10 -7.23
CA GLN A 175 -5.09 5.18 -8.24
C GLN A 175 -5.90 4.77 -9.49
N GLY A 176 -6.99 4.03 -9.29
CA GLY A 176 -7.87 3.49 -10.31
C GLY A 176 -8.56 2.22 -9.82
N ALA A 177 -9.35 1.58 -10.66
CA ALA A 177 -9.88 0.25 -10.36
C ALA A 177 -8.73 -0.75 -10.27
N VAL A 178 -8.80 -1.64 -9.28
CA VAL A 178 -7.83 -2.73 -9.06
C VAL A 178 -8.62 -4.03 -8.88
N PRO A 179 -8.96 -4.71 -9.97
CA PRO A 179 -9.53 -6.05 -9.91
C PRO A 179 -8.52 -7.04 -9.31
N LEU A 180 -8.98 -8.21 -8.88
CA LEU A 180 -8.11 -9.23 -8.27
C LEU A 180 -6.95 -9.63 -9.19
N ALA A 181 -7.18 -9.68 -10.50
CA ALA A 181 -6.15 -9.99 -11.49
C ALA A 181 -5.04 -8.94 -11.58
N ASP A 182 -5.28 -7.69 -11.21
CA ASP A 182 -4.28 -6.63 -11.25
C ASP A 182 -3.42 -6.57 -9.97
N GLY A 183 -3.59 -7.51 -9.04
CA GLY A 183 -2.73 -7.68 -7.87
C GLY A 183 -2.96 -6.66 -6.76
N PRO A 184 -4.15 -6.63 -6.14
CA PRO A 184 -4.43 -5.77 -4.99
C PRO A 184 -3.57 -6.13 -3.77
N LEU A 185 -3.62 -5.27 -2.76
CA LEU A 185 -3.01 -5.51 -1.46
C LEU A 185 -3.84 -6.54 -0.68
N ALA A 186 -3.16 -7.46 0.01
CA ALA A 186 -3.75 -8.41 0.94
C ALA A 186 -3.19 -8.21 2.35
N ILE A 187 -4.05 -8.28 3.36
CA ILE A 187 -3.74 -8.15 4.78
C ILE A 187 -3.93 -9.51 5.47
N LEU A 188 -3.00 -9.88 6.32
CA LEU A 188 -3.15 -11.05 7.18
C LEU A 188 -3.84 -10.66 8.49
N GLN A 189 -5.08 -11.10 8.63
CA GLN A 189 -5.98 -10.76 9.72
C GLN A 189 -5.38 -11.10 11.09
N GLY A 190 -5.45 -10.16 12.02
CA GLY A 190 -4.97 -10.33 13.39
C GLY A 190 -3.47 -10.20 13.57
N SER A 191 -2.68 -10.05 12.48
CA SER A 191 -1.22 -9.99 12.53
C SER A 191 -0.68 -8.82 13.36
N HIS A 192 -1.43 -7.73 13.47
CA HIS A 192 -1.08 -6.58 14.32
C HIS A 192 -1.05 -6.90 15.83
N LYS A 193 -1.55 -8.08 16.24
CA LYS A 193 -1.53 -8.57 17.63
C LYS A 193 -0.41 -9.59 17.90
N TRP A 194 0.42 -9.92 16.91
CA TRP A 194 1.45 -10.95 17.07
C TRP A 194 2.73 -10.39 17.70
N HIS A 195 2.70 -10.26 19.02
CA HIS A 195 3.82 -9.70 19.78
C HIS A 195 5.14 -10.46 19.59
N GLU A 196 5.11 -11.78 19.38
CA GLU A 196 6.32 -12.55 19.05
C GLU A 196 6.97 -12.03 17.77
N LEU A 197 6.18 -11.83 16.71
CA LEU A 197 6.68 -11.34 15.42
C LEU A 197 7.14 -9.88 15.51
N GLN A 198 6.44 -9.04 16.26
CA GLN A 198 6.85 -7.66 16.53
C GLN A 198 8.20 -7.61 17.28
N ASN A 199 8.41 -8.53 18.24
CA ASN A 199 9.62 -8.57 19.05
C ASN A 199 10.80 -9.31 18.39
N THR A 200 10.60 -9.93 17.25
CA THR A 200 11.63 -10.61 16.44
C THR A 200 11.86 -9.86 15.12
N TYR A 201 11.11 -10.18 14.09
CA TYR A 201 11.18 -9.53 12.79
C TYR A 201 10.95 -8.01 12.87
N GLY A 202 10.00 -7.55 13.68
CA GLY A 202 9.72 -6.12 13.89
C GLY A 202 10.87 -5.34 14.56
N LYS A 203 11.95 -5.97 14.99
CA LYS A 203 13.17 -5.29 15.48
C LYS A 203 14.18 -4.96 14.37
N ILE A 204 13.93 -5.41 13.14
CA ILE A 204 14.80 -5.12 12.00
C ILE A 204 14.60 -3.65 11.59
N ASP A 205 15.72 -2.94 11.40
CA ASP A 205 15.78 -1.68 10.65
C ASP A 205 16.44 -1.98 9.30
N VAL A 206 15.69 -1.86 8.21
CA VAL A 206 16.17 -2.28 6.88
C VAL A 206 17.42 -1.55 6.40
N ASP A 207 17.68 -0.35 6.88
CA ASP A 207 18.87 0.41 6.51
C ASP A 207 20.11 -0.01 7.31
N LYS A 208 19.92 -0.41 8.59
CA LYS A 208 21.00 -0.85 9.48
C LYS A 208 21.28 -2.35 9.39
N ASP A 209 20.26 -3.14 9.09
CA ASP A 209 20.29 -4.59 9.17
C ASP A 209 20.21 -5.26 7.78
N LYS A 210 20.70 -4.58 6.72
CA LYS A 210 20.64 -5.05 5.32
C LYS A 210 21.09 -6.50 5.14
N ASP A 211 22.15 -6.89 5.84
CA ASP A 211 22.76 -8.22 5.74
C ASP A 211 22.07 -9.29 6.58
N LYS A 212 21.14 -8.91 7.45
CA LYS A 212 20.44 -9.84 8.36
C LYS A 212 19.16 -10.41 7.77
N ASN A 213 18.64 -9.82 6.68
CA ASN A 213 17.43 -10.29 6.02
C ASN A 213 17.79 -11.11 4.76
N PRO A 214 17.51 -12.42 4.73
CA PRO A 214 17.87 -13.31 3.62
C PRO A 214 17.15 -12.97 2.30
N TYR A 215 16.04 -12.24 2.36
CA TYR A 215 15.27 -11.86 1.15
C TYR A 215 15.63 -10.47 0.62
N GLY A 216 16.43 -9.69 1.37
CA GLY A 216 16.70 -8.28 1.09
C GLY A 216 15.43 -7.41 1.25
N GLY A 217 15.58 -6.10 1.25
CA GLY A 217 14.46 -5.17 1.16
C GLY A 217 13.42 -5.20 2.29
N GLY A 218 13.72 -5.82 3.43
CA GLY A 218 12.88 -5.81 4.63
C GLY A 218 11.70 -6.81 4.65
N TRP A 219 11.51 -7.65 3.65
CA TRP A 219 10.44 -8.64 3.68
C TRP A 219 10.69 -9.75 4.71
N LEU A 220 9.61 -10.16 5.40
CA LEU A 220 9.63 -11.35 6.25
C LEU A 220 9.78 -12.61 5.39
N THR A 221 9.03 -12.69 4.31
CA THR A 221 9.03 -13.81 3.36
C THR A 221 8.34 -13.42 2.04
N LYS A 222 8.65 -14.15 0.98
CA LYS A 222 7.93 -14.11 -0.29
C LYS A 222 6.72 -15.05 -0.33
N ASN A 223 6.69 -16.05 0.56
CA ASN A 223 5.62 -17.04 0.60
C ASN A 223 4.57 -16.68 1.66
N PRO A 224 3.36 -16.22 1.27
CA PRO A 224 2.32 -15.79 2.20
C PRO A 224 1.79 -16.92 3.10
N ASN A 225 1.97 -18.17 2.70
CA ASN A 225 1.52 -19.31 3.50
C ASN A 225 2.38 -19.52 4.75
N GLN A 226 3.66 -19.09 4.75
CA GLN A 226 4.55 -19.30 5.89
C GLN A 226 4.08 -18.60 7.17
N PRO A 227 3.82 -17.27 7.17
CA PRO A 227 3.31 -16.61 8.37
C PRO A 227 1.92 -17.09 8.76
N GLN A 228 1.06 -17.40 7.80
CA GLN A 228 -0.28 -17.92 8.05
C GLN A 228 -0.24 -19.30 8.74
N GLN A 229 0.58 -20.22 8.26
CA GLN A 229 0.75 -21.55 8.87
C GLN A 229 1.33 -21.47 10.29
N ARG A 230 2.24 -20.50 10.52
CA ARG A 230 2.89 -20.34 11.81
C ARG A 230 2.01 -19.67 12.87
N TYR A 231 1.29 -18.61 12.47
CA TYR A 231 0.59 -17.73 13.41
C TYR A 231 -0.94 -17.77 13.26
N GLY A 232 -1.44 -18.40 12.21
CA GLY A 232 -2.87 -18.42 11.90
C GLY A 232 -3.33 -17.18 11.14
N GLY A 233 -4.62 -16.88 11.24
CA GLY A 233 -5.27 -15.77 10.55
C GLY A 233 -5.68 -16.11 9.12
N ARG A 234 -6.41 -15.19 8.50
CA ARG A 234 -6.88 -15.29 7.11
C ARG A 234 -6.24 -14.17 6.30
N TRP A 235 -5.82 -14.47 5.09
CA TRP A 235 -5.50 -13.43 4.13
C TRP A 235 -6.78 -12.79 3.64
N LEU A 236 -6.86 -11.47 3.73
CA LEU A 236 -8.02 -10.68 3.34
C LEU A 236 -7.62 -9.71 2.23
N THR A 237 -8.39 -9.69 1.16
CA THR A 237 -8.27 -8.73 0.07
C THR A 237 -9.65 -8.39 -0.50
N THR A 238 -9.69 -7.58 -1.53
CA THR A 238 -10.90 -7.25 -2.28
C THR A 238 -10.51 -6.60 -3.61
N GLU A 239 -11.45 -6.47 -4.53
CA GLU A 239 -11.32 -5.53 -5.62
C GLU A 239 -11.47 -4.10 -5.09
N PHE A 240 -10.69 -3.17 -5.62
CA PHE A 240 -10.76 -1.77 -5.22
C PHE A 240 -11.24 -0.89 -6.36
N GLU A 241 -11.93 0.19 -5.98
CA GLU A 241 -12.41 1.23 -6.89
C GLU A 241 -11.71 2.57 -6.59
N PRO A 242 -11.58 3.49 -7.58
CA PRO A 242 -11.06 4.82 -7.31
C PRO A 242 -11.95 5.55 -6.30
N GLY A 243 -11.33 6.07 -5.26
CA GLY A 243 -12.01 6.66 -4.11
C GLY A 243 -12.04 5.78 -2.86
N ASP A 244 -11.69 4.50 -2.96
CA ASP A 244 -11.50 3.65 -1.79
C ASP A 244 -10.25 4.09 -1.01
N LEU A 245 -10.28 3.90 0.30
CA LEU A 245 -9.17 4.14 1.20
C LEU A 245 -8.98 2.93 2.11
N LEU A 246 -7.79 2.34 2.10
CA LEU A 246 -7.40 1.28 3.03
C LEU A 246 -6.38 1.82 4.02
N VAL A 247 -6.73 1.82 5.31
CA VAL A 247 -5.87 2.30 6.40
C VAL A 247 -5.44 1.12 7.26
N PHE A 248 -4.16 1.05 7.63
CA PHE A 248 -3.66 -0.01 8.51
C PHE A 248 -2.45 0.44 9.34
N GLY A 249 -2.20 -0.28 10.45
CA GLY A 249 -1.13 0.04 11.38
C GLY A 249 0.23 -0.54 10.95
N MET A 250 1.28 -0.02 11.57
CA MET A 250 2.68 -0.37 11.27
C MET A 250 3.01 -1.86 11.45
N PHE A 251 2.29 -2.58 12.29
CA PHE A 251 2.47 -4.01 12.56
C PHE A 251 1.41 -4.89 11.88
N THR A 252 0.67 -4.36 10.92
CA THR A 252 -0.24 -5.15 10.10
C THR A 252 0.55 -5.84 8.99
N LEU A 253 0.66 -7.17 9.06
CA LEU A 253 1.37 -7.94 8.02
C LEU A 253 0.55 -7.92 6.74
N HIS A 254 1.19 -7.50 5.66
CA HIS A 254 0.54 -7.40 4.36
C HIS A 254 1.51 -7.79 3.23
N CYS A 255 0.94 -8.09 2.08
CA CYS A 255 1.67 -8.34 0.83
C CYS A 255 0.83 -7.87 -0.37
N ALA A 256 1.38 -7.91 -1.57
CA ALA A 256 0.59 -7.77 -2.78
C ALA A 256 0.27 -9.14 -3.36
N ILE A 257 -0.89 -9.29 -3.98
CA ILE A 257 -1.19 -10.37 -4.91
C ILE A 257 -0.39 -10.10 -6.19
N ASP A 258 0.02 -11.15 -6.90
CA ASP A 258 0.71 -11.00 -8.18
C ASP A 258 -0.21 -10.29 -9.18
N ASN A 259 0.34 -9.31 -9.90
CA ASN A 259 -0.37 -8.74 -11.03
C ASN A 259 -0.31 -9.73 -12.20
N GLU A 260 -1.43 -10.35 -12.49
CA GLU A 260 -1.64 -11.28 -13.62
C GLU A 260 -2.64 -10.71 -14.63
N SER A 261 -2.73 -9.37 -14.71
CA SER A 261 -3.64 -8.67 -15.62
C SER A 261 -3.59 -9.25 -17.03
N PRO A 262 -4.70 -9.75 -17.56
CA PRO A 262 -4.74 -10.30 -18.92
C PRO A 262 -4.46 -9.22 -19.99
N GLU A 263 -4.81 -7.96 -19.69
CA GLU A 263 -4.54 -6.80 -20.57
C GLU A 263 -3.13 -6.22 -20.39
N ASN A 264 -2.28 -6.82 -19.55
CA ASN A 264 -0.95 -6.27 -19.22
C ASN A 264 -1.00 -4.87 -18.57
N ARG A 265 -2.01 -4.62 -17.74
CA ARG A 265 -2.21 -3.33 -17.05
C ARG A 265 -1.16 -3.11 -15.97
N ILE A 266 -0.62 -1.89 -15.92
CA ILE A 266 0.18 -1.44 -14.77
C ILE A 266 -0.78 -1.07 -13.64
N ARG A 267 -0.76 -1.80 -12.53
CA ARG A 267 -1.52 -1.43 -11.34
C ARG A 267 -0.87 -0.24 -10.65
N LEU A 268 -1.63 0.84 -10.48
CA LEU A 268 -1.19 2.05 -9.82
C LEU A 268 -1.86 2.19 -8.45
N SER A 269 -1.06 2.42 -7.44
CA SER A 269 -1.52 2.79 -6.11
C SER A 269 -0.48 3.67 -5.43
N THR A 270 -0.90 4.41 -4.42
CA THR A 270 0.00 5.19 -3.56
C THR A 270 -0.21 4.78 -2.12
N ASP A 271 0.86 4.88 -1.35
CA ASP A 271 0.78 4.79 0.10
C ASP A 271 1.60 5.92 0.72
N THR A 272 1.03 6.53 1.75
CA THR A 272 1.70 7.52 2.60
C THR A 272 1.29 7.29 4.05
N ARG A 273 1.91 8.02 4.98
CA ARG A 273 1.76 7.73 6.41
C ARG A 273 1.37 8.97 7.18
N TYR A 274 0.59 8.75 8.25
CA TYR A 274 0.02 9.79 9.08
C TYR A 274 0.16 9.40 10.56
N GLN A 275 0.40 10.40 11.38
CA GLN A 275 0.52 10.28 12.83
C GLN A 275 0.03 11.55 13.52
N LEU A 276 -0.11 11.50 14.83
CA LEU A 276 -0.24 12.72 15.62
C LEU A 276 1.00 13.59 15.47
N ALA A 277 0.82 14.90 15.28
CA ALA A 277 1.93 15.85 15.17
C ALA A 277 2.75 15.93 16.47
N SER A 278 2.17 15.61 17.62
CA SER A 278 2.83 15.55 18.91
C SER A 278 3.73 14.33 19.13
N GLU A 279 3.63 13.30 18.29
CA GLU A 279 4.44 12.08 18.38
C GLU A 279 5.76 12.24 17.61
N PRO A 280 6.86 11.56 18.04
CA PRO A 280 8.13 11.62 17.32
C PRO A 280 8.00 11.07 15.91
N ALA A 281 8.51 11.78 14.92
CA ALA A 281 8.52 11.38 13.52
C ALA A 281 9.86 10.77 13.11
N ASP A 282 9.85 9.91 12.10
CA ASP A 282 11.05 9.43 11.44
C ASP A 282 11.53 10.48 10.43
N GLU A 283 12.56 11.23 10.79
CA GLU A 283 13.07 12.38 10.05
C GLU A 283 13.54 12.07 8.62
N ARG A 284 13.79 10.79 8.29
CA ARG A 284 14.15 10.38 6.92
C ARG A 284 13.04 10.65 5.91
N TRP A 285 11.81 10.81 6.38
CA TRP A 285 10.60 10.89 5.55
C TRP A 285 9.91 12.25 5.62
N ILE A 286 10.53 13.23 6.28
CA ILE A 286 10.00 14.58 6.51
C ILE A 286 10.85 15.62 5.77
N GLY A 287 10.21 16.70 5.31
CA GLY A 287 10.83 17.86 4.68
C GLY A 287 10.68 17.90 3.17
N ASP A 288 11.21 18.94 2.53
CA ASP A 288 11.00 19.25 1.11
C ASP A 288 11.59 18.20 0.15
N ASP A 289 12.64 17.48 0.57
CA ASP A 289 13.24 16.39 -0.21
C ASP A 289 13.57 15.21 0.74
N PRO A 290 12.54 14.46 1.17
CA PRO A 290 12.74 13.37 2.10
C PRO A 290 13.63 12.29 1.47
N PHE A 291 14.72 11.95 2.16
CA PHE A 291 15.72 11.03 1.65
C PHE A 291 15.28 9.56 1.65
N GLY A 292 14.42 9.21 2.58
CA GLY A 292 13.95 7.84 2.69
C GLY A 292 15.04 6.84 3.08
N HIS A 293 15.09 5.73 2.36
CA HIS A 293 16.11 4.70 2.60
C HIS A 293 17.52 5.15 2.18
N GLY A 294 18.52 4.72 2.97
CA GLY A 294 19.93 4.94 2.69
C GLY A 294 20.59 6.02 3.52
N MET A 295 19.88 6.75 4.36
CA MET A 295 20.48 7.56 5.43
C MET A 295 20.75 6.69 6.64
N MET A 296 22.03 6.54 6.96
CA MET A 296 22.47 5.85 8.19
C MET A 296 22.46 6.80 9.38
#